data_a0199910514d0603850cdb3d26eb10bb
#
_entry.id   a0199910514d0603850cdb3d26eb10bb
#
_cell.length_a   1.000
_cell.length_b   1.000
_cell.length_c   1.000
_cell.angle_alpha   90.00
_cell.angle_beta   90.00
_cell.angle_gamma   90.00
#
_symmetry.space_group_name_H-M   'P 1'
#
loop_
_entity.id
_entity.type
_entity.pdbx_description
1 polymer ?
#
loop_
_entity_poly.entity_id
_entity_poly.type
_entity_poly.pdbx_seq_one_letter_code
_entity_poly.pdbx_strand_id
1 'polypeptide(L)'
;MVIPATTWHAVDVPAHIAELYPGDIKSVLLSEEQIRSKTAELGEQIAVDYRDATSGVDGAAPQDLLLITVLKGAVMFVTDLARAIPLPTQLEFMAVSSYGSSTSSSGVVRILKDLDRDINGRDVLIVEDIVDSGLTLSWLLRNLATRHPRSLRVCTLLRKLEAVRADVEIEYVGFDIPNEFVVGYGLDYAERYRDLPYIGTLDPKVYEDS
;
A
#
# COMPACT_ATOMS: atom_id res chain seq x y z
N MET A 1 -10.27 -16.43 12.40
CA MET A 1 -9.19 -17.21 13.06
C MET A 1 -8.06 -16.24 13.37
N VAL A 2 -7.86 -15.89 14.64
CA VAL A 2 -6.83 -14.91 15.05
C VAL A 2 -5.47 -15.55 14.79
N ILE A 3 -4.71 -14.99 13.84
CA ILE A 3 -3.31 -15.36 13.64
C ILE A 3 -2.57 -14.90 14.90
N PRO A 4 -1.83 -15.79 15.59
CA PRO A 4 -1.10 -15.41 16.78
C PRO A 4 -0.07 -14.35 16.42
N ALA A 5 0.14 -13.39 17.34
CA ALA A 5 1.14 -12.33 17.21
C ALA A 5 2.47 -12.96 16.75
N THR A 6 2.86 -12.60 15.53
CA THR A 6 4.12 -13.07 14.95
C THR A 6 5.24 -12.54 15.86
N THR A 7 5.99 -13.46 16.44
CA THR A 7 7.19 -13.11 17.22
C THR A 7 8.17 -12.48 16.25
N TRP A 8 8.33 -11.17 16.31
CA TRP A 8 9.25 -10.41 15.47
C TRP A 8 10.67 -10.77 15.89
N HIS A 9 11.34 -11.59 15.09
CA HIS A 9 12.76 -11.86 15.26
C HIS A 9 13.56 -10.78 14.54
N ALA A 10 14.63 -10.29 15.15
CA ALA A 10 15.58 -9.41 14.47
C ALA A 10 16.06 -10.12 13.20
N VAL A 11 15.80 -9.52 12.07
CA VAL A 11 16.23 -10.04 10.76
C VAL A 11 17.60 -9.45 10.47
N ASP A 12 18.54 -10.30 10.09
CA ASP A 12 19.87 -9.86 9.66
C ASP A 12 19.75 -9.05 8.37
N VAL A 13 20.06 -7.77 8.47
CA VAL A 13 20.16 -6.88 7.30
C VAL A 13 21.51 -7.14 6.65
N PRO A 14 21.56 -7.34 5.31
CA PRO A 14 22.84 -7.44 4.62
C PRO A 14 23.74 -6.24 4.94
N ALA A 15 25.03 -6.48 5.22
CA ALA A 15 25.94 -5.45 5.71
C ALA A 15 26.00 -4.20 4.80
N HIS A 16 25.99 -4.39 3.47
CA HIS A 16 25.98 -3.28 2.50
C HIS A 16 24.72 -2.42 2.55
N ILE A 17 23.58 -2.98 3.03
CA ILE A 17 22.33 -2.23 3.23
C ILE A 17 22.37 -1.50 4.58
N ALA A 18 22.90 -2.15 5.63
CA ALA A 18 23.04 -1.55 6.95
C ALA A 18 23.97 -0.31 6.94
N GLU A 19 24.90 -0.26 5.99
CA GLU A 19 25.81 0.87 5.78
C GLU A 19 25.18 2.08 5.09
N LEU A 20 24.01 1.93 4.43
CA LEU A 20 23.34 3.06 3.74
C LEU A 20 22.81 4.11 4.73
N TYR A 21 22.28 3.67 5.86
CA TYR A 21 21.68 4.53 6.88
C TYR A 21 22.13 4.08 8.28
N PRO A 22 23.43 4.27 8.62
CA PRO A 22 24.00 3.72 9.83
C PRO A 22 23.38 4.33 11.10
N GLY A 23 22.75 3.47 11.89
CA GLY A 23 22.16 3.86 13.17
C GLY A 23 20.80 4.55 13.09
N ASP A 24 20.24 4.77 11.88
CA ASP A 24 18.91 5.37 11.70
C ASP A 24 17.80 4.33 11.87
N ILE A 25 18.06 3.08 11.53
CA ILE A 25 17.10 1.98 11.63
C ILE A 25 17.27 1.27 12.97
N LYS A 26 16.22 1.31 13.79
CA LYS A 26 16.18 0.67 15.11
C LYS A 26 16.08 -0.86 15.00
N SER A 27 15.22 -1.35 14.12
CA SER A 27 15.00 -2.77 13.89
C SER A 27 14.35 -3.01 12.51
N VAL A 28 14.59 -4.20 11.96
CA VAL A 28 13.85 -4.65 10.78
C VAL A 28 12.53 -5.28 11.23
N LEU A 29 11.43 -4.72 10.77
CA LEU A 29 10.09 -5.21 11.07
C LEU A 29 9.68 -6.33 10.10
N LEU A 30 9.93 -6.13 8.80
CA LEU A 30 9.64 -7.11 7.76
C LEU A 30 10.84 -7.22 6.82
N SER A 31 11.31 -8.44 6.59
CA SER A 31 12.38 -8.69 5.62
C SER A 31 11.85 -8.62 4.18
N GLU A 32 12.76 -8.44 3.23
CA GLU A 32 12.48 -8.53 1.80
C GLU A 32 11.78 -9.86 1.44
N GLU A 33 12.24 -10.98 2.00
CA GLU A 33 11.65 -12.30 1.77
C GLU A 33 10.20 -12.39 2.27
N GLN A 34 9.91 -11.84 3.46
CA GLN A 34 8.55 -11.80 4.00
C GLN A 34 7.62 -10.95 3.12
N ILE A 35 8.10 -9.79 2.67
CA ILE A 35 7.34 -8.91 1.76
C ILE A 35 7.07 -9.62 0.44
N ARG A 36 8.08 -10.23 -0.16
CA ARG A 36 7.96 -10.98 -1.42
C ARG A 36 6.97 -12.14 -1.32
N SER A 37 7.06 -12.94 -0.25
CA SER A 37 6.17 -14.07 -0.01
C SER A 37 4.72 -13.62 0.16
N LYS A 38 4.49 -12.55 0.94
CA LYS A 38 3.16 -12.00 1.16
C LYS A 38 2.58 -11.37 -0.12
N THR A 39 3.40 -10.70 -0.91
CA THR A 39 2.97 -10.13 -2.20
C THR A 39 2.50 -11.23 -3.16
N ALA A 40 3.19 -12.36 -3.20
CA ALA A 40 2.77 -13.52 -4.00
C ALA A 40 1.44 -14.11 -3.49
N GLU A 41 1.28 -14.28 -2.18
CA GLU A 41 0.02 -14.74 -1.56
C GLU A 41 -1.16 -13.82 -1.90
N LEU A 42 -0.98 -12.49 -1.78
CA LEU A 42 -1.99 -11.50 -2.14
C LEU A 42 -2.32 -11.57 -3.64
N GLY A 43 -1.32 -11.73 -4.50
CA GLY A 43 -1.52 -11.87 -5.94
C GLY A 43 -2.43 -13.05 -6.30
N GLU A 44 -2.23 -14.20 -5.67
CA GLU A 44 -3.09 -15.38 -5.87
C GLU A 44 -4.52 -15.16 -5.32
N GLN A 45 -4.69 -14.53 -4.16
CA GLN A 45 -6.00 -14.21 -3.60
C GLN A 45 -6.78 -13.29 -4.53
N ILE A 46 -6.14 -12.21 -5.00
CA ILE A 46 -6.74 -11.26 -5.95
C ILE A 46 -7.14 -11.98 -7.24
N ALA A 47 -6.28 -12.87 -7.75
CA ALA A 47 -6.56 -13.60 -8.98
C ALA A 47 -7.79 -14.52 -8.86
N VAL A 48 -8.02 -15.14 -7.69
CA VAL A 48 -9.22 -15.95 -7.46
C VAL A 48 -10.48 -15.09 -7.60
N ASP A 49 -10.48 -13.90 -7.00
CA ASP A 49 -11.67 -13.03 -6.97
C ASP A 49 -11.96 -12.33 -8.30
N TYR A 50 -10.94 -12.10 -9.14
CA TYR A 50 -11.09 -11.35 -10.38
C TYR A 50 -10.99 -12.19 -11.66
N ARG A 51 -10.76 -13.50 -11.56
CA ARG A 51 -10.57 -14.39 -12.72
C ARG A 51 -11.74 -14.35 -13.69
N ASP A 52 -12.96 -14.47 -13.19
CA ASP A 52 -14.16 -14.48 -14.04
C ASP A 52 -14.40 -13.12 -14.68
N ALA A 53 -14.16 -12.04 -13.96
CA ALA A 53 -14.28 -10.68 -14.44
C ALA A 53 -13.29 -10.37 -15.59
N THR A 54 -12.06 -10.89 -15.49
CA THR A 54 -11.03 -10.69 -16.52
C THR A 54 -11.17 -11.64 -17.71
N SER A 55 -11.87 -12.75 -17.55
CA SER A 55 -12.09 -13.75 -18.62
C SER A 55 -13.26 -13.48 -19.55
N GLY A 56 -14.10 -12.47 -19.22
CA GLY A 56 -15.29 -12.14 -20.04
C GLY A 56 -16.40 -13.19 -19.95
N VAL A 57 -16.55 -13.83 -18.79
CA VAL A 57 -17.70 -14.70 -18.51
C VAL A 57 -18.98 -13.86 -18.57
N ASP A 58 -20.11 -14.49 -18.91
CA ASP A 58 -21.42 -13.84 -19.10
C ASP A 58 -21.55 -12.88 -20.30
N GLY A 59 -20.68 -13.02 -21.31
CA GLY A 59 -20.77 -12.26 -22.56
C GLY A 59 -20.23 -10.83 -22.48
N ALA A 60 -19.67 -10.42 -21.36
CA ALA A 60 -18.90 -9.19 -21.26
C ALA A 60 -17.54 -9.34 -21.97
N ALA A 61 -17.03 -8.28 -22.57
CA ALA A 61 -15.68 -8.28 -23.11
C ALA A 61 -14.66 -8.45 -21.95
N PRO A 62 -13.59 -9.29 -22.12
CA PRO A 62 -12.51 -9.38 -21.15
C PRO A 62 -11.95 -8.00 -20.84
N GLN A 63 -11.71 -7.71 -19.58
CA GLN A 63 -11.12 -6.45 -19.13
C GLN A 63 -9.99 -6.73 -18.15
N ASP A 64 -8.84 -6.06 -18.37
CA ASP A 64 -7.73 -6.12 -17.44
C ASP A 64 -8.13 -5.48 -16.10
N LEU A 65 -7.65 -6.05 -14.99
CA LEU A 65 -7.80 -5.46 -13.67
C LEU A 65 -7.00 -4.15 -13.59
N LEU A 66 -7.64 -3.07 -13.19
CA LEU A 66 -6.99 -1.77 -13.05
C LEU A 66 -6.48 -1.57 -11.62
N LEU A 67 -5.17 -1.52 -11.47
CA LEU A 67 -4.50 -1.19 -10.21
C LEU A 67 -4.29 0.32 -10.15
N ILE A 68 -4.82 0.97 -9.12
CA ILE A 68 -4.62 2.41 -8.87
C ILE A 68 -3.81 2.58 -7.60
N THR A 69 -2.74 3.36 -7.66
CA THR A 69 -1.95 3.69 -6.47
C THR A 69 -1.69 5.17 -6.34
N VAL A 70 -1.50 5.63 -5.09
CA VAL A 70 -1.10 7.00 -4.80
C VAL A 70 0.42 7.09 -4.66
N LEU A 71 1.02 7.96 -5.45
CA LEU A 71 2.47 8.23 -5.42
C LEU A 71 2.85 8.96 -4.12
N LYS A 72 4.03 8.68 -3.50
CA LYS A 72 5.10 7.81 -4.03
C LYS A 72 5.20 6.47 -3.27
N GLY A 73 4.68 6.39 -2.04
CA GLY A 73 4.95 5.31 -1.08
C GLY A 73 4.70 3.91 -1.63
N ALA A 74 3.54 3.71 -2.24
CA ALA A 74 3.14 2.39 -2.73
C ALA A 74 3.76 1.96 -4.07
N VAL A 75 4.68 2.74 -4.66
CA VAL A 75 5.23 2.45 -5.99
C VAL A 75 5.96 1.10 -6.04
N MET A 76 6.71 0.75 -5.01
CA MET A 76 7.42 -0.53 -4.94
C MET A 76 6.42 -1.68 -4.83
N PHE A 77 5.47 -1.56 -3.91
CA PHE A 77 4.47 -2.60 -3.68
C PHE A 77 3.57 -2.83 -4.90
N VAL A 78 3.03 -1.78 -5.54
CA VAL A 78 2.15 -1.95 -6.70
C VAL A 78 2.87 -2.60 -7.88
N THR A 79 4.15 -2.31 -8.10
CA THR A 79 4.93 -2.91 -9.19
C THR A 79 5.22 -4.38 -8.95
N ASP A 80 5.50 -4.77 -7.71
CA ASP A 80 5.71 -6.17 -7.36
C ASP A 80 4.38 -6.95 -7.35
N LEU A 81 3.32 -6.36 -6.82
CA LEU A 81 1.98 -6.95 -6.81
C LEU A 81 1.46 -7.19 -8.24
N ALA A 82 1.61 -6.21 -9.15
CA ALA A 82 1.20 -6.35 -10.55
C ALA A 82 1.87 -7.54 -11.26
N ARG A 83 3.14 -7.82 -10.91
CA ARG A 83 3.87 -8.98 -11.43
C ARG A 83 3.49 -10.30 -10.75
N ALA A 84 3.00 -10.22 -9.51
CA ALA A 84 2.57 -11.37 -8.74
C ALA A 84 1.14 -11.83 -9.07
N ILE A 85 0.29 -10.93 -9.55
CA ILE A 85 -1.09 -11.27 -9.95
C ILE A 85 -1.05 -12.02 -11.29
N PRO A 86 -1.48 -13.30 -11.36
CA PRO A 86 -1.48 -14.09 -12.59
C PRO A 86 -2.70 -13.77 -13.49
N LEU A 87 -3.02 -12.49 -13.67
CA LEU A 87 -4.07 -11.96 -14.54
C LEU A 87 -3.53 -10.71 -15.28
N PRO A 88 -4.09 -10.37 -16.46
CA PRO A 88 -3.78 -9.11 -17.11
C PRO A 88 -4.14 -7.92 -16.22
N THR A 89 -3.17 -7.04 -15.99
CA THR A 89 -3.33 -5.83 -15.17
C THR A 89 -2.92 -4.57 -15.91
N GLN A 90 -3.54 -3.46 -15.56
CA GLN A 90 -3.14 -2.12 -15.97
C GLN A 90 -2.81 -1.29 -14.75
N LEU A 91 -1.86 -0.36 -14.87
CA LEU A 91 -1.44 0.51 -13.78
C LEU A 91 -1.88 1.95 -14.06
N GLU A 92 -2.42 2.60 -13.05
CA GLU A 92 -2.70 4.03 -13.01
C GLU A 92 -2.16 4.64 -11.72
N PHE A 93 -1.70 5.86 -11.82
CA PHE A 93 -1.08 6.59 -10.72
C PHE A 93 -1.83 7.87 -10.43
N MET A 94 -2.08 8.12 -9.16
CA MET A 94 -2.57 9.39 -8.66
C MET A 94 -1.51 10.05 -7.78
N ALA A 95 -1.58 11.37 -7.66
CA ALA A 95 -0.84 12.10 -6.65
C ALA A 95 -1.80 13.01 -5.89
N VAL A 96 -1.76 12.94 -4.58
CA VAL A 96 -2.57 13.78 -3.71
C VAL A 96 -1.69 14.50 -2.69
N SER A 97 -2.13 15.65 -2.23
CA SER A 97 -1.55 16.32 -1.07
C SER A 97 -2.62 16.50 0.01
N SER A 98 -2.28 16.16 1.25
CA SER A 98 -3.07 16.56 2.40
C SER A 98 -2.75 18.02 2.74
N TYR A 99 -3.77 18.86 2.85
CA TYR A 99 -3.58 20.25 3.25
C TYR A 99 -3.46 20.34 4.79
N GLY A 100 -2.28 20.72 5.29
CA GLY A 100 -2.03 20.99 6.69
C GLY A 100 -0.65 20.52 7.14
N SER A 101 0.24 21.47 7.43
CA SER A 101 1.59 21.25 8.00
C SER A 101 1.56 21.15 9.54
N SER A 102 0.51 20.60 10.12
CA SER A 102 0.43 20.40 11.56
C SER A 102 -0.34 19.11 11.88
N THR A 103 -0.07 18.53 13.01
CA THR A 103 -0.54 17.27 13.58
C THR A 103 -2.07 17.06 13.63
N SER A 104 -2.86 17.97 13.06
CA SER A 104 -4.29 17.82 12.82
C SER A 104 -4.59 17.94 11.33
N SER A 105 -4.71 16.79 10.64
CA SER A 105 -5.15 16.77 9.24
C SER A 105 -6.56 17.38 9.15
N SER A 106 -6.71 18.47 8.41
CA SER A 106 -8.01 19.13 8.16
C SER A 106 -8.95 18.28 7.29
N GLY A 107 -8.52 17.08 6.85
CA GLY A 107 -9.29 16.19 5.98
C GLY A 107 -9.45 16.70 4.54
N VAL A 108 -8.86 17.84 4.19
CA VAL A 108 -8.90 18.36 2.82
C VAL A 108 -7.78 17.73 2.03
N VAL A 109 -8.15 16.90 1.06
CA VAL A 109 -7.22 16.27 0.11
C VAL A 109 -7.34 16.99 -1.24
N ARG A 110 -6.20 17.36 -1.82
CA ARG A 110 -6.12 17.94 -3.16
C ARG A 110 -5.47 16.96 -4.12
N ILE A 111 -6.10 16.72 -5.26
CA ILE A 111 -5.52 15.94 -6.35
C ILE A 111 -4.48 16.81 -7.06
N LEU A 112 -3.24 16.33 -7.15
CA LEU A 112 -2.12 16.95 -7.89
C LEU A 112 -2.00 16.31 -9.29
N LYS A 113 -2.19 14.97 -9.37
CA LYS A 113 -2.31 14.20 -10.62
C LYS A 113 -3.52 13.29 -10.49
N ASP A 114 -4.42 13.38 -11.45
CA ASP A 114 -5.58 12.51 -11.58
C ASP A 114 -5.27 11.34 -12.54
N LEU A 115 -6.20 10.39 -12.63
CA LEU A 115 -6.15 9.28 -13.58
C LEU A 115 -6.14 9.81 -15.03
N ASP A 116 -5.39 9.14 -15.89
CA ASP A 116 -5.31 9.48 -17.30
C ASP A 116 -6.47 8.85 -18.11
N ARG A 117 -7.18 7.88 -17.51
CA ARG A 117 -8.25 7.11 -18.17
C ARG A 117 -9.54 7.12 -17.37
N ASP A 118 -10.65 6.91 -18.11
CA ASP A 118 -11.95 6.66 -17.50
C ASP A 118 -11.99 5.27 -16.84
N ILE A 119 -12.57 5.20 -15.65
CA ILE A 119 -12.73 3.96 -14.89
C ILE A 119 -14.17 3.46 -14.84
N ASN A 120 -15.08 4.12 -15.55
CA ASN A 120 -16.48 3.71 -15.61
C ASN A 120 -16.61 2.25 -16.08
N GLY A 121 -17.32 1.44 -15.29
CA GLY A 121 -17.53 0.01 -15.59
C GLY A 121 -16.30 -0.87 -15.47
N ARG A 122 -15.14 -0.36 -14.97
CA ARG A 122 -13.90 -1.11 -14.77
C ARG A 122 -13.88 -1.77 -13.37
N ASP A 123 -13.19 -2.90 -13.27
CA ASP A 123 -12.77 -3.41 -11.98
C ASP A 123 -11.51 -2.69 -11.53
N VAL A 124 -11.60 -2.08 -10.36
CA VAL A 124 -10.55 -1.24 -9.79
C VAL A 124 -10.08 -1.81 -8.45
N LEU A 125 -8.78 -1.97 -8.31
CA LEU A 125 -8.11 -2.28 -7.07
C LEU A 125 -7.19 -1.13 -6.67
N ILE A 126 -7.50 -0.45 -5.57
CA ILE A 126 -6.60 0.53 -4.96
C ILE A 126 -5.50 -0.23 -4.25
N VAL A 127 -4.24 0.14 -4.51
CA VAL A 127 -3.06 -0.47 -3.91
C VAL A 127 -2.31 0.58 -3.10
N GLU A 128 -2.21 0.35 -1.79
CA GLU A 128 -1.57 1.26 -0.83
C GLU A 128 -0.42 0.55 -0.11
N ASP A 129 0.61 1.31 0.23
CA ASP A 129 1.72 0.84 1.06
C ASP A 129 1.30 0.64 2.50
N ILE A 130 0.62 1.62 3.08
CA ILE A 130 0.19 1.61 4.48
C ILE A 130 -1.15 2.29 4.69
N VAL A 131 -2.01 1.66 5.48
CA VAL A 131 -3.19 2.30 6.05
C VAL A 131 -2.92 2.62 7.51
N ASP A 132 -2.73 3.90 7.79
CA ASP A 132 -2.60 4.48 9.13
C ASP A 132 -3.98 4.92 9.63
N SER A 133 -4.33 6.20 9.59
CA SER A 133 -5.65 6.67 10.00
C SER A 133 -6.80 6.27 9.06
N GLY A 134 -6.50 5.95 7.81
CA GLY A 134 -7.47 5.62 6.77
C GLY A 134 -8.22 6.82 6.18
N LEU A 135 -7.97 8.05 6.65
CA LEU A 135 -8.71 9.24 6.20
C LEU A 135 -8.49 9.55 4.71
N THR A 136 -7.25 9.48 4.25
CA THR A 136 -6.91 9.68 2.82
C THR A 136 -7.55 8.61 1.95
N LEU A 137 -7.47 7.35 2.37
CA LEU A 137 -8.09 6.23 1.66
C LEU A 137 -9.62 6.36 1.62
N SER A 138 -10.27 6.73 2.71
CA SER A 138 -11.72 6.98 2.76
C SER A 138 -12.14 8.08 1.78
N TRP A 139 -11.36 9.16 1.70
CA TRP A 139 -11.61 10.23 0.72
C TRP A 139 -11.41 9.72 -0.71
N LEU A 140 -10.34 8.97 -0.97
CA LEU A 140 -10.03 8.41 -2.28
C LEU A 140 -11.13 7.48 -2.78
N LEU A 141 -11.59 6.56 -1.92
CA LEU A 141 -12.70 5.65 -2.22
C LEU A 141 -13.96 6.41 -2.62
N ARG A 142 -14.35 7.43 -1.84
CA ARG A 142 -15.52 8.27 -2.18
C ARG A 142 -15.34 8.98 -3.51
N ASN A 143 -14.15 9.53 -3.79
CA ASN A 143 -13.88 10.21 -5.05
C ASN A 143 -13.98 9.26 -6.24
N LEU A 144 -13.33 8.09 -6.16
CA LEU A 144 -13.32 7.12 -7.26
C LEU A 144 -14.70 6.47 -7.45
N ALA A 145 -15.47 6.24 -6.40
CA ALA A 145 -16.83 5.70 -6.50
C ALA A 145 -17.76 6.60 -7.34
N THR A 146 -17.57 7.93 -7.34
CA THR A 146 -18.35 8.85 -8.19
C THR A 146 -18.12 8.66 -9.69
N ARG A 147 -17.08 7.92 -10.07
CA ARG A 147 -16.73 7.61 -11.47
C ARG A 147 -17.30 6.27 -11.95
N HIS A 148 -18.17 5.66 -11.14
CA HIS A 148 -18.93 4.45 -11.45
C HIS A 148 -18.10 3.24 -11.91
N PRO A 149 -17.03 2.84 -11.19
CA PRO A 149 -16.35 1.59 -11.48
C PRO A 149 -17.33 0.41 -11.24
N ARG A 150 -17.08 -0.73 -11.92
CA ARG A 150 -17.85 -1.97 -11.71
C ARG A 150 -17.60 -2.55 -10.30
N SER A 151 -16.35 -2.54 -9.88
CA SER A 151 -15.93 -2.85 -8.53
C SER A 151 -14.84 -1.89 -8.08
N LEU A 152 -14.77 -1.62 -6.77
CA LEU A 152 -13.75 -0.78 -6.16
C LEU A 152 -13.37 -1.42 -4.83
N ARG A 153 -12.18 -2.06 -4.80
CA ARG A 153 -11.64 -2.76 -3.64
C ARG A 153 -10.27 -2.21 -3.27
N VAL A 154 -9.77 -2.60 -2.10
CA VAL A 154 -8.51 -2.11 -1.54
C VAL A 154 -7.58 -3.27 -1.21
N CYS A 155 -6.31 -3.13 -1.61
CA CYS A 155 -5.19 -3.94 -1.17
C CYS A 155 -4.18 -3.03 -0.48
N THR A 156 -3.76 -3.37 0.73
CA THR A 156 -2.69 -2.66 1.43
C THR A 156 -1.61 -3.63 1.88
N LEU A 157 -0.34 -3.23 1.79
CA LEU A 157 0.75 -4.03 2.32
C LEU A 157 0.75 -3.99 3.85
N LEU A 158 0.57 -2.81 4.44
CA LEU A 158 0.61 -2.61 5.89
C LEU A 158 -0.69 -1.98 6.40
N ARG A 159 -1.12 -2.41 7.60
CA ARG A 159 -2.23 -1.79 8.32
C ARG A 159 -1.87 -1.61 9.80
N LYS A 160 -2.02 -0.39 10.31
CA LYS A 160 -1.90 -0.08 11.74
C LYS A 160 -3.28 -0.15 12.40
N LEU A 161 -3.67 -1.31 12.92
CA LEU A 161 -5.00 -1.52 13.48
C LEU A 161 -5.39 -0.48 14.54
N GLU A 162 -4.45 -0.10 15.40
CA GLU A 162 -4.70 0.85 16.49
C GLU A 162 -4.85 2.30 16.01
N ALA A 163 -4.36 2.62 14.82
CA ALA A 163 -4.38 3.97 14.26
C ALA A 163 -5.60 4.23 13.35
N VAL A 164 -6.21 3.19 12.79
CA VAL A 164 -7.36 3.30 11.88
C VAL A 164 -8.53 3.97 12.58
N ARG A 165 -8.98 5.10 12.02
CA ARG A 165 -10.12 5.89 12.52
C ARG A 165 -11.27 5.97 11.53
N ALA A 166 -10.97 5.80 10.23
CA ALA A 166 -11.98 5.81 9.19
C ALA A 166 -12.61 4.42 9.06
N ASP A 167 -13.93 4.38 8.87
CA ASP A 167 -14.64 3.16 8.50
C ASP A 167 -14.39 2.88 7.01
N VAL A 168 -13.36 2.09 6.73
CA VAL A 168 -12.98 1.66 5.39
C VAL A 168 -12.82 0.16 5.36
N GLU A 169 -13.48 -0.47 4.40
CA GLU A 169 -13.30 -1.89 4.12
C GLU A 169 -11.99 -2.08 3.34
N ILE A 170 -11.17 -3.02 3.79
CA ILE A 170 -9.91 -3.38 3.13
C ILE A 170 -9.96 -4.88 2.89
N GLU A 171 -10.10 -5.27 1.63
CA GLU A 171 -10.32 -6.67 1.25
C GLU A 171 -9.04 -7.50 1.36
N TYR A 172 -7.90 -6.89 1.02
CA TYR A 172 -6.62 -7.58 1.02
C TYR A 172 -5.62 -6.85 1.90
N VAL A 173 -5.19 -7.50 2.97
CA VAL A 173 -4.21 -6.95 3.93
C VAL A 173 -2.98 -7.84 3.98
N GLY A 174 -1.82 -7.27 3.74
CA GLY A 174 -0.55 -7.96 3.86
C GLY A 174 -0.20 -8.25 5.30
N PHE A 175 0.05 -7.21 6.08
CA PHE A 175 0.47 -7.32 7.47
C PHE A 175 -0.24 -6.30 8.35
N ASP A 176 -0.71 -6.75 9.51
CA ASP A 176 -1.05 -5.86 10.61
C ASP A 176 0.22 -5.56 11.42
N ILE A 177 0.54 -4.29 11.59
CA ILE A 177 1.75 -3.84 12.27
C ILE A 177 1.43 -2.97 13.50
N PRO A 178 2.35 -2.89 14.48
CA PRO A 178 2.22 -1.96 15.60
C PRO A 178 2.25 -0.51 15.13
N ASN A 179 1.78 0.40 16.00
CA ASN A 179 1.77 1.83 15.71
C ASN A 179 3.16 2.46 15.92
N GLU A 180 4.12 2.01 15.12
CA GLU A 180 5.50 2.55 15.09
C GLU A 180 5.74 3.33 13.80
N PHE A 181 6.79 4.18 13.79
CA PHE A 181 7.18 4.89 12.58
C PHE A 181 8.04 3.97 11.71
N VAL A 182 7.53 3.62 10.54
CA VAL A 182 8.13 2.64 9.64
C VAL A 182 8.61 3.30 8.33
N VAL A 183 9.74 2.81 7.82
CA VAL A 183 10.36 3.26 6.57
C VAL A 183 10.85 2.06 5.76
N GLY A 184 11.17 2.28 4.50
CA GLY A 184 11.67 1.26 3.57
C GLY A 184 10.59 0.73 2.64
N TYR A 185 11.00 0.09 1.57
CA TYR A 185 10.15 -0.48 0.53
C TYR A 185 9.11 0.52 -0.01
N GLY A 186 9.57 1.75 -0.28
CA GLY A 186 8.76 2.86 -0.74
C GLY A 186 8.35 3.86 0.33
N LEU A 187 8.23 3.43 1.59
CA LEU A 187 7.94 4.31 2.73
C LEU A 187 9.13 5.20 3.06
N ASP A 188 8.87 6.44 3.44
CA ASP A 188 9.92 7.42 3.69
C ASP A 188 9.79 8.19 5.01
N TYR A 189 10.91 8.83 5.34
CA TYR A 189 10.98 10.01 6.20
C TYR A 189 11.85 11.06 5.50
N ALA A 190 11.30 12.26 5.28
CA ALA A 190 12.00 13.37 4.60
C ALA A 190 12.61 12.97 3.23
N GLU A 191 11.87 12.20 2.42
CA GLU A 191 12.26 11.68 1.10
C GLU A 191 13.43 10.67 1.13
N ARG A 192 13.83 10.16 2.29
CA ARG A 192 14.88 9.16 2.47
C ARG A 192 14.29 7.79 2.80
N TYR A 193 15.08 6.74 2.69
CA TYR A 193 14.81 5.35 3.06
C TYR A 193 13.89 4.56 2.14
N ARG A 194 13.28 5.15 1.10
CA ARG A 194 12.39 4.43 0.16
C ARG A 194 13.08 3.27 -0.57
N ASP A 195 14.41 3.37 -0.72
CA ASP A 195 15.30 2.45 -1.42
C ASP A 195 15.66 1.20 -0.61
N LEU A 196 15.35 1.14 0.67
CA LEU A 196 15.57 -0.04 1.49
C LEU A 196 14.68 -1.20 1.00
N PRO A 197 15.22 -2.42 0.81
CA PRO A 197 14.44 -3.56 0.31
C PRO A 197 13.54 -4.21 1.36
N TYR A 198 13.62 -3.76 2.60
CA TYR A 198 12.86 -4.23 3.75
C TYR A 198 12.06 -3.08 4.38
N ILE A 199 11.21 -3.39 5.36
CA ILE A 199 10.53 -2.40 6.19
C ILE A 199 11.15 -2.44 7.58
N GLY A 200 11.65 -1.29 8.02
CA GLY A 200 12.25 -1.11 9.35
C GLY A 200 11.55 -0.04 10.16
N THR A 201 11.73 -0.08 11.48
CA THR A 201 11.32 1.00 12.38
C THR A 201 12.43 2.04 12.45
N LEU A 202 12.06 3.31 12.28
CA LEU A 202 13.01 4.42 12.36
C LEU A 202 13.36 4.68 13.84
N ASP A 203 14.63 4.96 14.12
CA ASP A 203 15.06 5.32 15.48
C ASP A 203 14.46 6.68 15.86
N PRO A 204 13.78 6.82 17.02
CA PRO A 204 13.17 8.09 17.45
C PRO A 204 14.09 9.30 17.39
N LYS A 205 15.39 9.14 17.65
CA LYS A 205 16.38 10.23 17.54
C LYS A 205 16.44 10.90 16.17
N VAL A 206 15.96 10.22 15.09
CA VAL A 206 16.00 10.75 13.72
C VAL A 206 14.88 11.77 13.47
N TYR A 207 13.74 11.65 14.17
CA TYR A 207 12.55 12.47 13.93
C TYR A 207 12.08 13.30 15.13
N GLU A 208 12.54 13.03 16.35
CA GLU A 208 12.16 13.80 17.55
C GLU A 208 12.90 15.14 17.67
N ASP A 209 14.09 15.26 17.06
CA ASP A 209 14.92 16.49 17.09
C ASP A 209 14.73 17.39 15.86
N SER A 210 13.68 17.18 15.04
CA SER A 210 13.47 17.85 13.74
C SER A 210 12.38 18.92 13.76
#